data_e5ec597320f08c0646907a792c38c265
#
_entry.id   e5ec597320f08c0646907a792c38c265
#
_cell.length_a   1.000
_cell.length_b   1.000
_cell.length_c   1.000
_cell.angle_alpha   90.00
_cell.angle_beta   90.00
_cell.angle_gamma   90.00
#
_symmetry.space_group_name_H-M   'P 1'
#
loop_
_entity.id
_entity.type
_entity.pdbx_description
1 polymer ?
#
loop_
_entity_poly.entity_id
_entity_poly.type
_entity_poly.pdbx_seq_one_letter_code
_entity_poly.pdbx_strand_id
1 'polypeptide(L)'
;RLYGVAEEDDEQFDISHPFVGQTYPRVVDTFILADLASTAAVLHKIATDIRLLSNRKEIDEPFGDKQIGSSAMPYKRNPMRCERICGLTRFVMNLVGNAYDTAATQWLERTLDDSSNRRLSLPEAFLALDGALDLMHNVASGLVVHEAMVKKNLMAELPFLATENILMEAVKAGGDRQDLHERIRVHSQEAGHRVKHLGEENDLIERLRSDPAFGAVHHLLTEDELLDPMKYVGRAPEQVDRFVKEVIEPLRENYGDELGDTSSEPRV
;
A
#
# COMPACT_ATOMS: atom_id res chain seq x y z
N ARG A 1 7.83 -8.96 22.87
CA ARG A 1 7.91 -9.86 24.07
C ARG A 1 8.72 -11.14 23.80
N LEU A 2 9.64 -11.14 22.84
CA LEU A 2 10.53 -12.29 22.57
C LEU A 2 11.93 -12.11 23.17
N TYR A 3 12.23 -10.96 23.71
CA TYR A 3 13.57 -10.60 24.20
C TYR A 3 13.48 -10.11 25.65
N GLY A 4 13.48 -11.02 26.59
CA GLY A 4 13.57 -10.74 28.02
C GLY A 4 12.32 -10.05 28.60
N VAL A 5 11.90 -10.51 29.79
CA VAL A 5 10.97 -9.76 30.64
C VAL A 5 11.83 -8.83 31.45
N ALA A 6 11.80 -7.53 31.18
CA ALA A 6 12.33 -6.56 32.12
C ALA A 6 11.54 -6.69 33.44
N GLU A 7 12.19 -6.92 34.56
CA GLU A 7 11.59 -6.70 35.87
C GLU A 7 11.34 -5.19 36.03
N GLU A 8 10.27 -4.82 36.68
CA GLU A 8 9.66 -3.47 36.68
C GLU A 8 10.57 -2.31 37.15
N ASP A 9 11.81 -2.54 37.49
CA ASP A 9 12.70 -1.52 38.08
C ASP A 9 14.03 -1.26 37.33
N ASP A 10 14.28 -1.88 36.18
CA ASP A 10 15.48 -1.63 35.38
C ASP A 10 15.12 -1.08 33.98
N GLU A 11 15.37 0.22 33.80
CA GLU A 11 15.25 0.92 32.48
C GLU A 11 16.29 0.44 31.43
N GLN A 12 17.07 -0.59 31.71
CA GLN A 12 18.00 -1.20 30.78
C GLN A 12 17.40 -2.48 30.22
N PHE A 13 17.23 -2.50 28.88
CA PHE A 13 16.89 -3.72 28.14
C PHE A 13 17.94 -4.81 28.45
N ASP A 14 17.60 -5.78 29.29
CA ASP A 14 18.41 -6.97 29.45
C ASP A 14 18.26 -7.86 28.21
N ILE A 15 19.26 -7.80 27.34
CA ILE A 15 19.37 -8.64 26.13
C ILE A 15 20.11 -9.95 26.42
N SER A 16 20.34 -10.28 27.69
CA SER A 16 21.02 -11.51 28.07
C SER A 16 20.13 -12.73 27.80
N HIS A 17 20.76 -13.81 27.36
CA HIS A 17 20.14 -15.11 27.23
C HIS A 17 20.62 -16.00 28.40
N PRO A 18 19.71 -16.42 29.29
CA PRO A 18 20.11 -17.17 30.52
C PRO A 18 20.66 -18.57 30.21
N PHE A 19 20.34 -19.12 29.02
CA PHE A 19 20.78 -20.47 28.64
C PHE A 19 21.49 -20.40 27.28
N VAL A 20 22.82 -20.36 27.34
CA VAL A 20 23.67 -20.29 26.16
C VAL A 20 24.86 -21.23 26.30
N GLY A 21 25.39 -21.74 25.18
CA GLY A 21 26.66 -22.38 25.11
C GLY A 21 27.80 -21.37 24.87
N GLN A 22 28.63 -21.61 23.86
CA GLN A 22 29.70 -20.67 23.47
C GLN A 22 29.14 -19.36 22.87
N THR A 23 27.97 -19.43 22.27
CA THR A 23 27.24 -18.30 21.69
C THR A 23 25.74 -18.47 21.97
N TYR A 24 24.95 -17.40 21.79
CA TYR A 24 23.51 -17.52 21.83
C TYR A 24 23.00 -18.38 20.62
N PRO A 25 21.85 -19.03 20.75
CA PRO A 25 21.28 -19.84 19.66
C PRO A 25 21.07 -18.99 18.40
N ARG A 26 21.68 -19.42 17.28
CA ARG A 26 21.65 -18.65 16.03
C ARG A 26 20.24 -18.49 15.42
N VAL A 27 19.27 -19.26 15.88
CA VAL A 27 17.88 -19.08 15.50
C VAL A 27 17.32 -17.68 15.91
N VAL A 28 17.92 -17.01 16.88
CA VAL A 28 17.53 -15.64 17.26
C VAL A 28 17.69 -14.67 16.08
N ASP A 29 18.72 -14.83 15.28
CA ASP A 29 18.93 -14.00 14.09
C ASP A 29 17.80 -14.15 13.06
N THR A 30 17.09 -15.30 13.06
CA THR A 30 15.92 -15.49 12.20
C THR A 30 14.76 -14.60 12.59
N PHE A 31 14.55 -14.37 13.88
CA PHE A 31 13.51 -13.45 14.35
C PHE A 31 13.82 -12.02 13.95
N ILE A 32 15.07 -11.58 14.15
CA ILE A 32 15.52 -10.23 13.78
C ILE A 32 15.31 -9.99 12.27
N LEU A 33 15.85 -10.88 11.44
CA LEU A 33 15.73 -10.73 9.99
C LEU A 33 14.30 -10.89 9.49
N ALA A 34 13.46 -11.70 10.15
CA ALA A 34 12.05 -11.84 9.80
C ALA A 34 11.25 -10.57 10.13
N ASP A 35 11.54 -9.88 11.23
CA ASP A 35 10.91 -8.61 11.59
C ASP A 35 11.31 -7.52 10.59
N LEU A 36 12.60 -7.43 10.23
CA LEU A 36 13.07 -6.50 9.18
C LEU A 36 12.44 -6.81 7.82
N ALA A 37 12.34 -8.09 7.45
CA ALA A 37 11.72 -8.51 6.20
C ALA A 37 10.22 -8.23 6.17
N SER A 38 9.52 -8.38 7.29
CA SER A 38 8.10 -8.05 7.42
C SER A 38 7.86 -6.56 7.23
N THR A 39 8.68 -5.72 7.84
CA THR A 39 8.66 -4.26 7.63
C THR A 39 8.97 -3.90 6.18
N ALA A 40 9.99 -4.52 5.59
CA ALA A 40 10.35 -4.35 4.19
C ALA A 40 9.20 -4.73 3.24
N ALA A 41 8.45 -5.81 3.54
CA ALA A 41 7.31 -6.24 2.74
C ALA A 41 6.18 -5.20 2.73
N VAL A 42 5.90 -4.56 3.87
CA VAL A 42 4.90 -3.48 3.96
C VAL A 42 5.35 -2.27 3.14
N LEU A 43 6.61 -1.84 3.28
CA LEU A 43 7.16 -0.72 2.48
C LEU A 43 7.13 -1.02 0.98
N HIS A 44 7.46 -2.25 0.60
CA HIS A 44 7.39 -2.69 -0.80
C HIS A 44 5.97 -2.58 -1.35
N LYS A 45 4.97 -3.00 -0.56
CA LYS A 45 3.56 -2.93 -0.94
C LYS A 45 3.11 -1.49 -1.13
N ILE A 46 3.40 -0.59 -0.20
CA ILE A 46 3.07 0.84 -0.30
C ILE A 46 3.74 1.45 -1.54
N ALA A 47 5.03 1.22 -1.73
CA ALA A 47 5.77 1.73 -2.88
C ALA A 47 5.20 1.20 -4.21
N THR A 48 4.76 -0.04 -4.25
CA THR A 48 4.11 -0.63 -5.44
C THR A 48 2.78 0.05 -5.74
N ASP A 49 1.95 0.32 -4.74
CA ASP A 49 0.68 1.03 -4.93
C ASP A 49 0.92 2.45 -5.50
N ILE A 50 1.87 3.20 -4.93
CA ILE A 50 2.21 4.54 -5.42
C ILE A 50 2.69 4.46 -6.87
N ARG A 51 3.51 3.48 -7.24
CA ARG A 51 3.95 3.28 -8.63
C ARG A 51 2.80 3.02 -9.59
N LEU A 52 1.81 2.21 -9.19
CA LEU A 52 0.60 1.94 -9.98
C LEU A 52 -0.26 3.19 -10.12
N LEU A 53 -0.46 3.95 -9.05
CA LEU A 53 -1.23 5.20 -9.07
C LEU A 53 -0.50 6.29 -9.87
N SER A 54 0.82 6.33 -9.84
CA SER A 54 1.64 7.22 -10.69
C SER A 54 1.49 6.86 -12.18
N ASN A 55 1.46 5.57 -12.52
CA ASN A 55 1.16 5.13 -13.89
C ASN A 55 -0.22 5.60 -14.37
N ARG A 56 -1.21 5.62 -13.46
CA ARG A 56 -2.55 6.16 -13.72
C ARG A 56 -2.60 7.69 -13.71
N LYS A 57 -1.50 8.38 -13.40
CA LYS A 57 -1.38 9.85 -13.27
C LYS A 57 -2.22 10.42 -12.13
N GLU A 58 -2.53 9.62 -11.14
CA GLU A 58 -3.35 10.00 -9.99
C GLU A 58 -2.52 10.56 -8.84
N ILE A 59 -1.28 10.07 -8.70
CA ILE A 59 -0.34 10.46 -7.63
C ILE A 59 1.06 10.59 -8.21
N ASP A 60 1.81 11.57 -7.73
CA ASP A 60 3.25 11.70 -7.98
C ASP A 60 4.04 11.76 -6.67
N GLU A 61 5.27 11.27 -6.69
CA GLU A 61 6.27 11.54 -5.65
C GLU A 61 6.62 13.02 -5.61
N PRO A 62 7.16 13.53 -4.47
CA PRO A 62 7.72 14.86 -4.43
C PRO A 62 8.86 14.99 -5.46
N PHE A 63 8.81 16.04 -6.25
CA PHE A 63 9.77 16.29 -7.30
C PHE A 63 10.43 17.64 -7.05
N GLY A 64 11.75 17.67 -6.90
CA GLY A 64 12.50 18.91 -6.70
C GLY A 64 12.50 19.77 -7.97
N ASP A 65 12.48 21.10 -7.82
CA ASP A 65 12.45 22.06 -8.92
C ASP A 65 13.59 21.88 -9.95
N LYS A 66 14.71 21.32 -9.51
CA LYS A 66 15.90 21.06 -10.34
C LYS A 66 16.08 19.58 -10.69
N GLN A 67 15.17 18.72 -10.26
CA GLN A 67 15.27 17.28 -10.49
C GLN A 67 14.89 16.96 -11.95
N ILE A 68 15.75 16.20 -12.63
CA ILE A 68 15.52 15.73 -14.00
C ILE A 68 15.03 14.27 -13.95
N GLY A 69 13.80 14.04 -14.36
CA GLY A 69 13.21 12.69 -14.34
C GLY A 69 13.74 11.76 -15.44
N SER A 70 14.29 12.31 -16.50
CA SER A 70 14.91 11.57 -17.62
C SER A 70 15.79 12.50 -18.43
N SER A 71 16.98 12.04 -18.82
CA SER A 71 17.88 12.80 -19.70
C SER A 71 17.33 12.99 -21.13
N ALA A 72 16.50 12.03 -21.60
CA ALA A 72 15.90 12.07 -22.93
C ALA A 72 14.55 12.80 -22.98
N MET A 73 13.81 12.78 -21.89
CA MET A 73 12.46 13.36 -21.79
C MET A 73 12.35 14.16 -20.47
N PRO A 74 12.78 15.43 -20.44
CA PRO A 74 12.86 16.21 -19.20
C PRO A 74 11.52 16.40 -18.46
N TYR A 75 10.40 16.32 -19.18
CA TYR A 75 9.06 16.42 -18.60
C TYR A 75 8.59 15.14 -17.92
N LYS A 76 9.28 14.00 -18.16
CA LYS A 76 8.88 12.70 -17.64
C LYS A 76 9.16 12.62 -16.14
N ARG A 77 8.14 12.35 -15.37
CA ARG A 77 8.22 12.07 -13.93
C ARG A 77 8.00 10.58 -13.70
N ASN A 78 9.02 9.94 -13.16
CA ASN A 78 8.93 8.53 -12.78
C ASN A 78 8.96 8.43 -11.25
N PRO A 79 8.28 7.45 -10.65
CA PRO A 79 8.32 7.21 -9.20
C PRO A 79 9.64 6.52 -8.81
N MET A 80 10.77 7.23 -8.98
CA MET A 80 12.12 6.67 -8.82
C MET A 80 12.43 6.26 -7.38
N ARG A 81 11.92 7.02 -6.40
CA ARG A 81 12.11 6.69 -4.99
C ARG A 81 11.37 5.41 -4.63
N CYS A 82 10.13 5.26 -5.06
CA CYS A 82 9.36 4.02 -4.88
C CYS A 82 9.98 2.83 -5.63
N GLU A 83 10.56 3.04 -6.81
CA GLU A 83 11.31 1.99 -7.52
C GLU A 83 12.53 1.55 -6.72
N ARG A 84 13.28 2.49 -6.12
CA ARG A 84 14.42 2.20 -5.26
C ARG A 84 14.00 1.49 -3.97
N ILE A 85 12.92 1.94 -3.31
CA ILE A 85 12.36 1.25 -2.16
C ILE A 85 12.04 -0.21 -2.51
N CYS A 86 11.38 -0.47 -3.63
CA CYS A 86 11.09 -1.83 -4.07
C CYS A 86 12.37 -2.67 -4.28
N GLY A 87 13.45 -2.08 -4.77
CA GLY A 87 14.73 -2.75 -4.93
C GLY A 87 15.37 -3.12 -3.59
N LEU A 88 15.48 -2.15 -2.66
CA LEU A 88 16.09 -2.32 -1.34
C LEU A 88 15.29 -3.31 -0.49
N THR A 89 13.97 -3.16 -0.44
CA THR A 89 13.10 -4.02 0.37
C THR A 89 13.11 -5.47 -0.13
N ARG A 90 13.19 -5.70 -1.45
CA ARG A 90 13.34 -7.04 -2.01
C ARG A 90 14.66 -7.69 -1.57
N PHE A 91 15.74 -6.93 -1.49
CA PHE A 91 17.01 -7.42 -0.97
C PHE A 91 16.86 -7.83 0.50
N VAL A 92 16.29 -6.99 1.37
CA VAL A 92 16.07 -7.28 2.79
C VAL A 92 15.23 -8.55 2.98
N MET A 93 14.12 -8.67 2.27
CA MET A 93 13.24 -9.86 2.36
C MET A 93 13.97 -11.16 2.03
N ASN A 94 14.94 -11.14 1.13
CA ASN A 94 15.69 -12.33 0.72
C ASN A 94 16.85 -12.68 1.67
N LEU A 95 17.19 -11.82 2.64
CA LEU A 95 18.27 -12.12 3.59
C LEU A 95 17.86 -13.09 4.70
N VAL A 96 16.57 -13.28 4.96
CA VAL A 96 16.07 -14.16 6.02
C VAL A 96 16.57 -15.59 5.88
N GLY A 97 16.71 -16.10 4.66
CA GLY A 97 17.25 -17.43 4.38
C GLY A 97 18.63 -17.66 4.97
N ASN A 98 19.49 -16.62 4.98
CA ASN A 98 20.85 -16.72 5.56
C ASN A 98 20.80 -17.07 7.05
N ALA A 99 19.85 -16.54 7.80
CA ALA A 99 19.72 -16.83 9.23
C ALA A 99 19.22 -18.25 9.48
N TYR A 100 18.24 -18.72 8.69
CA TYR A 100 17.77 -20.10 8.77
C TYR A 100 18.87 -21.11 8.46
N ASP A 101 19.59 -20.90 7.36
CA ASP A 101 20.68 -21.78 6.96
C ASP A 101 21.81 -21.77 7.99
N THR A 102 22.18 -20.61 8.50
CA THR A 102 23.19 -20.47 9.56
C THR A 102 22.76 -21.21 10.84
N ALA A 103 21.51 -21.08 11.25
CA ALA A 103 21.02 -21.77 12.44
C ALA A 103 20.98 -23.29 12.27
N ALA A 104 20.56 -23.78 11.11
CA ALA A 104 20.37 -25.19 10.81
C ALA A 104 21.71 -25.95 10.66
N THR A 105 22.78 -25.28 10.27
CA THR A 105 24.08 -25.91 9.95
C THR A 105 25.11 -25.80 11.08
N GLN A 106 24.75 -25.29 12.26
CA GLN A 106 25.66 -25.24 13.41
C GLN A 106 26.02 -26.64 13.90
N TRP A 107 27.29 -26.83 14.20
CA TRP A 107 27.80 -28.08 14.76
C TRP A 107 27.88 -27.97 16.27
N LEU A 108 27.23 -28.89 16.97
CA LEU A 108 27.26 -28.96 18.42
C LEU A 108 26.97 -27.60 19.05
N GLU A 109 27.98 -26.90 19.56
CA GLU A 109 27.81 -25.59 20.16
C GLU A 109 27.93 -24.44 19.15
N ARG A 110 28.83 -24.58 18.17
CA ARG A 110 29.10 -23.53 17.19
C ARG A 110 29.92 -24.01 16.00
N THR A 111 29.63 -23.41 14.84
CA THR A 111 30.47 -23.46 13.63
C THR A 111 30.88 -22.04 13.26
N LEU A 112 32.18 -21.81 12.96
CA LEU A 112 32.73 -20.44 12.78
C LEU A 112 32.25 -19.77 11.46
N ASP A 113 31.68 -20.51 10.53
CA ASP A 113 31.08 -20.00 9.29
C ASP A 113 29.94 -18.98 9.55
N ASP A 114 29.27 -19.08 10.69
CA ASP A 114 28.26 -18.13 11.13
C ASP A 114 28.80 -16.69 11.15
N SER A 115 30.02 -16.50 11.59
CA SER A 115 30.62 -15.18 11.78
C SER A 115 30.74 -14.40 10.48
N SER A 116 31.14 -15.03 9.39
CA SER A 116 31.27 -14.35 8.09
C SER A 116 29.92 -14.01 7.46
N ASN A 117 28.97 -14.94 7.48
CA ASN A 117 27.62 -14.69 6.93
C ASN A 117 26.86 -13.60 7.71
N ARG A 118 26.85 -13.69 9.03
CA ARG A 118 26.13 -12.75 9.89
C ARG A 118 26.65 -11.32 9.81
N ARG A 119 27.94 -11.13 9.56
CA ARG A 119 28.57 -9.80 9.36
C ARG A 119 28.12 -9.11 8.10
N LEU A 120 27.56 -9.84 7.15
CA LEU A 120 26.97 -9.31 5.94
C LEU A 120 25.45 -9.20 6.08
N SER A 121 24.79 -10.31 6.43
CA SER A 121 23.32 -10.38 6.38
C SER A 121 22.62 -9.46 7.37
N LEU A 122 23.11 -9.35 8.61
CA LEU A 122 22.50 -8.49 9.62
C LEU A 122 22.70 -6.99 9.32
N PRO A 123 23.94 -6.47 9.23
CA PRO A 123 24.13 -5.04 9.00
C PRO A 123 23.55 -4.56 7.68
N GLU A 124 23.68 -5.34 6.59
CA GLU A 124 23.12 -4.97 5.31
C GLU A 124 21.58 -4.92 5.32
N ALA A 125 20.93 -5.79 6.09
CA ALA A 125 19.48 -5.75 6.26
C ALA A 125 19.03 -4.46 6.95
N PHE A 126 19.71 -4.07 8.04
CA PHE A 126 19.41 -2.81 8.75
C PHE A 126 19.68 -1.59 7.85
N LEU A 127 20.84 -1.50 7.23
CA LEU A 127 21.21 -0.36 6.40
C LEU A 127 20.29 -0.20 5.18
N ALA A 128 19.94 -1.31 4.52
CA ALA A 128 19.05 -1.27 3.38
C ALA A 128 17.60 -0.89 3.77
N LEU A 129 17.13 -1.38 4.93
CA LEU A 129 15.81 -1.03 5.43
C LEU A 129 15.75 0.43 5.90
N ASP A 130 16.77 0.91 6.58
CA ASP A 130 16.91 2.31 7.02
C ASP A 130 16.84 3.26 5.82
N GLY A 131 17.63 3.00 4.78
CA GLY A 131 17.56 3.78 3.54
C GLY A 131 16.19 3.69 2.83
N ALA A 132 15.49 2.56 2.93
CA ALA A 132 14.14 2.43 2.39
C ALA A 132 13.10 3.23 3.21
N LEU A 133 13.27 3.29 4.54
CA LEU A 133 12.42 4.10 5.43
C LEU A 133 12.61 5.59 5.19
N ASP A 134 13.85 6.06 5.05
CA ASP A 134 14.15 7.46 4.71
C ASP A 134 13.48 7.88 3.41
N LEU A 135 13.61 7.06 2.37
CA LEU A 135 12.95 7.30 1.10
C LEU A 135 11.43 7.32 1.22
N MET A 136 10.86 6.38 1.97
CA MET A 136 9.41 6.31 2.18
C MET A 136 8.89 7.51 2.97
N HIS A 137 9.61 7.95 3.99
CA HIS A 137 9.29 9.16 4.74
C HIS A 137 9.26 10.39 3.82
N ASN A 138 10.27 10.55 2.97
CA ASN A 138 10.32 11.64 2.00
C ASN A 138 9.15 11.57 1.00
N VAL A 139 8.84 10.39 0.46
CA VAL A 139 7.71 10.19 -0.46
C VAL A 139 6.39 10.54 0.22
N ALA A 140 6.14 10.00 1.40
CA ALA A 140 4.88 10.21 2.13
C ALA A 140 4.67 11.67 2.54
N SER A 141 5.75 12.36 2.94
CA SER A 141 5.69 13.77 3.37
C SER A 141 5.40 14.76 2.24
N GLY A 142 5.71 14.38 1.00
CA GLY A 142 5.58 15.27 -0.15
C GLY A 142 4.69 14.73 -1.27
N LEU A 143 3.85 13.75 -0.99
CA LEU A 143 2.98 13.11 -1.98
C LEU A 143 2.05 14.13 -2.64
N VAL A 144 2.02 14.13 -3.98
CA VAL A 144 1.16 15.01 -4.77
C VAL A 144 -0.02 14.22 -5.32
N VAL A 145 -1.24 14.62 -4.96
CA VAL A 145 -2.47 13.99 -5.44
C VAL A 145 -3.10 14.84 -6.55
N HIS A 146 -3.33 14.24 -7.71
CA HIS A 146 -3.97 14.88 -8.85
C HIS A 146 -5.49 14.62 -8.86
N GLU A 147 -6.24 15.37 -8.07
CA GLU A 147 -7.68 15.18 -7.86
C GLU A 147 -8.48 15.11 -9.19
N ALA A 148 -8.11 15.93 -10.17
CA ALA A 148 -8.77 15.93 -11.46
C ALA A 148 -8.60 14.59 -12.21
N MET A 149 -7.42 13.96 -12.10
CA MET A 149 -7.17 12.65 -12.71
C MET A 149 -7.84 11.52 -11.93
N VAL A 150 -7.82 11.58 -10.60
CA VAL A 150 -8.57 10.65 -9.75
C VAL A 150 -10.05 10.68 -10.13
N LYS A 151 -10.65 11.87 -10.19
CA LYS A 151 -12.06 12.05 -10.61
C LYS A 151 -12.30 11.50 -12.01
N LYS A 152 -11.46 11.84 -12.97
CA LYS A 152 -11.60 11.38 -14.37
C LYS A 152 -11.59 9.85 -14.46
N ASN A 153 -10.61 9.20 -13.80
CA ASN A 153 -10.47 7.75 -13.84
C ASN A 153 -11.61 7.04 -13.09
N LEU A 154 -12.04 7.60 -11.97
CA LEU A 154 -13.16 7.07 -11.20
C LEU A 154 -14.48 7.17 -11.98
N MET A 155 -14.76 8.33 -12.57
CA MET A 155 -16.01 8.55 -13.35
C MET A 155 -16.11 7.67 -14.59
N ALA A 156 -14.98 7.18 -15.12
CA ALA A 156 -15.01 6.22 -16.21
C ALA A 156 -15.53 4.82 -15.78
N GLU A 157 -15.30 4.44 -14.52
CA GLU A 157 -15.65 3.13 -13.97
C GLU A 157 -16.92 3.16 -13.09
N LEU A 158 -17.22 4.30 -12.48
CA LEU A 158 -18.29 4.45 -11.52
C LEU A 158 -19.68 4.03 -12.05
N PRO A 159 -20.04 4.26 -13.33
CA PRO A 159 -21.30 3.76 -13.88
C PRO A 159 -21.47 2.24 -13.75
N PHE A 160 -20.38 1.47 -13.88
CA PHE A 160 -20.43 0.01 -13.71
C PHE A 160 -20.60 -0.38 -12.22
N LEU A 161 -19.94 0.32 -11.31
CA LEU A 161 -20.10 0.11 -9.86
C LEU A 161 -21.52 0.44 -9.39
N ALA A 162 -22.14 1.46 -9.97
CA ALA A 162 -23.49 1.91 -9.63
C ALA A 162 -24.59 0.90 -10.00
N THR A 163 -24.31 -0.07 -10.86
CA THR A 163 -25.32 -1.04 -11.35
C THR A 163 -25.98 -1.83 -10.22
N GLU A 164 -25.27 -2.16 -9.16
CA GLU A 164 -25.83 -2.85 -7.99
C GLU A 164 -26.89 -2.02 -7.30
N ASN A 165 -26.59 -0.74 -7.06
CA ASN A 165 -27.54 0.19 -6.45
C ASN A 165 -28.77 0.40 -7.33
N ILE A 166 -28.58 0.55 -8.64
CA ILE A 166 -29.68 0.67 -9.60
C ILE A 166 -30.58 -0.56 -9.55
N LEU A 167 -29.98 -1.76 -9.56
CA LEU A 167 -30.73 -3.01 -9.48
C LEU A 167 -31.55 -3.08 -8.19
N MET A 168 -30.94 -2.76 -7.06
CA MET A 168 -31.61 -2.81 -5.76
C MET A 168 -32.80 -1.85 -5.69
N GLU A 169 -32.65 -0.62 -6.15
CA GLU A 169 -33.71 0.38 -6.14
C GLU A 169 -34.83 0.02 -7.13
N ALA A 170 -34.48 -0.51 -8.32
CA ALA A 170 -35.48 -0.94 -9.28
C ALA A 170 -36.30 -2.15 -8.78
N VAL A 171 -35.68 -3.06 -8.06
CA VAL A 171 -36.38 -4.19 -7.40
C VAL A 171 -37.30 -3.68 -6.27
N LYS A 172 -36.84 -2.75 -5.45
CA LYS A 172 -37.68 -2.11 -4.42
C LYS A 172 -38.90 -1.39 -5.02
N ALA A 173 -38.75 -0.85 -6.23
CA ALA A 173 -39.84 -0.23 -6.99
C ALA A 173 -40.80 -1.25 -7.66
N GLY A 174 -40.61 -2.56 -7.43
CA GLY A 174 -41.50 -3.64 -7.87
C GLY A 174 -41.05 -4.38 -9.14
N GLY A 175 -39.85 -4.10 -9.66
CA GLY A 175 -39.32 -4.79 -10.82
C GLY A 175 -38.85 -6.23 -10.51
N ASP A 176 -38.92 -7.11 -11.53
CA ASP A 176 -38.39 -8.47 -11.42
C ASP A 176 -36.85 -8.44 -11.39
N ARG A 177 -36.27 -9.01 -10.34
CA ARG A 177 -34.82 -8.99 -10.13
C ARG A 177 -34.05 -9.68 -11.24
N GLN A 178 -34.56 -10.74 -11.80
CA GLN A 178 -33.85 -11.52 -12.81
C GLN A 178 -33.89 -10.83 -14.17
N ASP A 179 -35.04 -10.27 -14.57
CA ASP A 179 -35.18 -9.50 -15.78
C ASP A 179 -34.32 -8.24 -15.73
N LEU A 180 -34.39 -7.48 -14.63
CA LEU A 180 -33.58 -6.27 -14.44
C LEU A 180 -32.07 -6.56 -14.46
N HIS A 181 -31.64 -7.65 -13.79
CA HIS A 181 -30.24 -8.04 -13.81
C HIS A 181 -29.75 -8.40 -15.21
N GLU A 182 -30.56 -9.16 -15.98
CA GLU A 182 -30.20 -9.50 -17.36
C GLU A 182 -30.10 -8.25 -18.26
N ARG A 183 -31.00 -7.29 -18.11
CA ARG A 183 -30.94 -6.02 -18.83
C ARG A 183 -29.69 -5.22 -18.49
N ILE A 184 -29.38 -5.10 -17.20
CA ILE A 184 -28.14 -4.45 -16.74
C ILE A 184 -26.91 -5.16 -17.34
N ARG A 185 -26.89 -6.49 -17.36
CA ARG A 185 -25.82 -7.27 -17.96
C ARG A 185 -25.62 -6.94 -19.44
N VAL A 186 -26.69 -6.92 -20.23
CA VAL A 186 -26.65 -6.61 -21.65
C VAL A 186 -26.13 -5.20 -21.88
N HIS A 187 -26.73 -4.19 -21.21
CA HIS A 187 -26.30 -2.80 -21.35
C HIS A 187 -24.84 -2.59 -20.90
N SER A 188 -24.43 -3.26 -19.83
CA SER A 188 -23.03 -3.18 -19.34
C SER A 188 -22.04 -3.80 -20.31
N GLN A 189 -22.39 -4.89 -20.99
CA GLN A 189 -21.53 -5.49 -22.00
C GLN A 189 -21.39 -4.59 -23.22
N GLU A 190 -22.47 -3.97 -23.67
CA GLU A 190 -22.44 -3.03 -24.81
C GLU A 190 -21.64 -1.76 -24.47
N ALA A 191 -21.85 -1.16 -23.29
CA ALA A 191 -21.07 -0.04 -22.82
C ALA A 191 -19.59 -0.41 -22.68
N GLY A 192 -19.30 -1.58 -22.09
CA GLY A 192 -17.94 -2.12 -21.98
C GLY A 192 -17.27 -2.34 -23.35
N HIS A 193 -18.03 -2.78 -24.34
CA HIS A 193 -17.54 -2.89 -25.72
C HIS A 193 -17.16 -1.51 -26.31
N ARG A 194 -18.00 -0.51 -26.13
CA ARG A 194 -17.70 0.87 -26.58
C ARG A 194 -16.40 1.39 -25.95
N VAL A 195 -16.28 1.27 -24.63
CA VAL A 195 -15.08 1.73 -23.92
C VAL A 195 -13.83 0.99 -24.36
N LYS A 196 -13.88 -0.36 -24.41
CA LYS A 196 -12.67 -1.18 -24.60
C LYS A 196 -12.27 -1.35 -26.06
N HIS A 197 -13.23 -1.44 -26.98
CA HIS A 197 -12.95 -1.69 -28.39
C HIS A 197 -13.00 -0.45 -29.28
N LEU A 198 -13.80 0.56 -28.89
CA LEU A 198 -13.95 1.78 -29.69
C LEU A 198 -13.21 2.98 -29.06
N GLY A 199 -12.79 2.88 -27.77
CA GLY A 199 -12.15 3.99 -27.05
C GLY A 199 -13.10 5.15 -26.76
N GLU A 200 -14.41 4.88 -26.74
CA GLU A 200 -15.45 5.87 -26.49
C GLU A 200 -15.77 5.99 -24.98
N GLU A 201 -16.52 7.01 -24.61
CA GLU A 201 -16.96 7.20 -23.23
C GLU A 201 -17.99 6.16 -22.80
N ASN A 202 -18.08 5.93 -21.49
CA ASN A 202 -19.02 4.99 -20.89
C ASN A 202 -20.44 5.57 -20.92
N ASP A 203 -21.31 4.98 -21.72
CA ASP A 203 -22.69 5.40 -21.92
C ASP A 203 -23.73 4.56 -21.16
N LEU A 204 -23.28 3.76 -20.17
CA LEU A 204 -24.15 2.81 -19.47
C LEU A 204 -25.36 3.48 -18.81
N ILE A 205 -25.18 4.62 -18.15
CA ILE A 205 -26.28 5.33 -17.48
C ILE A 205 -27.31 5.84 -18.49
N GLU A 206 -26.88 6.32 -19.64
CA GLU A 206 -27.78 6.76 -20.72
C GLU A 206 -28.58 5.61 -21.30
N ARG A 207 -27.95 4.43 -21.45
CA ARG A 207 -28.62 3.21 -21.91
C ARG A 207 -29.68 2.76 -20.92
N LEU A 208 -29.35 2.69 -19.63
CA LEU A 208 -30.30 2.34 -18.58
C LEU A 208 -31.44 3.35 -18.46
N ARG A 209 -31.15 4.65 -18.65
CA ARG A 209 -32.16 5.71 -18.69
C ARG A 209 -33.11 5.55 -19.86
N SER A 210 -32.63 5.02 -20.98
CA SER A 210 -33.43 4.83 -22.20
C SER A 210 -34.25 3.53 -22.17
N ASP A 211 -33.98 2.62 -21.24
CA ASP A 211 -34.72 1.36 -21.11
C ASP A 211 -35.95 1.55 -20.20
N PRO A 212 -37.17 1.29 -20.74
CA PRO A 212 -38.42 1.46 -20.02
C PRO A 212 -38.51 0.64 -18.73
N ALA A 213 -37.76 -0.46 -18.60
CA ALA A 213 -37.74 -1.30 -17.41
C ALA A 213 -37.21 -0.56 -16.18
N PHE A 214 -36.40 0.48 -16.36
CA PHE A 214 -35.88 1.33 -15.31
C PHE A 214 -36.66 2.63 -15.10
N GLY A 215 -37.83 2.78 -15.74
CA GLY A 215 -38.66 3.98 -15.65
C GLY A 215 -39.00 4.42 -14.23
N ALA A 216 -39.24 3.46 -13.34
CA ALA A 216 -39.57 3.73 -11.93
C ALA A 216 -38.41 4.38 -11.15
N VAL A 217 -37.16 4.17 -11.59
CA VAL A 217 -35.95 4.68 -10.94
C VAL A 217 -35.24 5.75 -11.77
N HIS A 218 -35.87 6.25 -12.81
CA HIS A 218 -35.32 7.28 -13.70
C HIS A 218 -34.80 8.52 -12.96
N HIS A 219 -35.45 8.90 -11.87
CA HIS A 219 -35.07 10.02 -11.03
C HIS A 219 -33.73 9.82 -10.31
N LEU A 220 -33.34 8.55 -10.08
CA LEU A 220 -32.07 8.17 -9.48
C LEU A 220 -30.93 8.11 -10.50
N LEU A 221 -31.23 7.91 -11.80
CA LEU A 221 -30.24 7.81 -12.88
C LEU A 221 -29.70 9.20 -13.26
N THR A 222 -29.46 10.05 -12.29
CA THR A 222 -28.83 11.37 -12.44
C THR A 222 -27.40 11.31 -11.93
N GLU A 223 -26.52 12.10 -12.53
CA GLU A 223 -25.11 12.15 -12.12
C GLU A 223 -24.94 12.54 -10.65
N ASP A 224 -25.75 13.48 -10.16
CA ASP A 224 -25.63 14.02 -8.80
C ASP A 224 -25.99 12.99 -7.72
N GLU A 225 -26.91 12.06 -7.98
CA GLU A 225 -27.31 11.09 -6.96
C GLU A 225 -26.58 9.75 -7.09
N LEU A 226 -26.38 9.26 -8.30
CA LEU A 226 -25.84 7.93 -8.53
C LEU A 226 -24.33 7.90 -8.60
N LEU A 227 -23.73 8.95 -9.14
CA LEU A 227 -22.29 9.04 -9.42
C LEU A 227 -21.55 9.88 -8.36
N ASP A 228 -22.11 10.04 -7.16
CA ASP A 228 -21.38 10.61 -6.03
C ASP A 228 -20.35 9.60 -5.50
N PRO A 229 -19.05 9.87 -5.67
CA PRO A 229 -17.99 8.97 -5.21
C PRO A 229 -18.06 8.63 -3.73
N MET A 230 -18.54 9.56 -2.90
CA MET A 230 -18.60 9.38 -1.45
C MET A 230 -19.57 8.27 -1.02
N LYS A 231 -20.51 7.89 -1.87
CA LYS A 231 -21.39 6.74 -1.62
C LYS A 231 -20.70 5.38 -1.77
N TYR A 232 -19.49 5.35 -2.35
CA TYR A 232 -18.76 4.12 -2.69
C TYR A 232 -17.46 3.95 -1.91
N VAL A 233 -17.05 4.92 -1.09
CA VAL A 233 -15.81 4.84 -0.28
C VAL A 233 -15.95 3.93 0.95
N GLY A 234 -17.18 3.50 1.28
CA GLY A 234 -17.45 2.67 2.44
C GLY A 234 -16.99 3.34 3.73
N ARG A 235 -16.29 2.58 4.57
CA ARG A 235 -15.79 3.06 5.86
C ARG A 235 -14.32 3.51 5.83
N ALA A 236 -13.75 3.77 4.67
CA ALA A 236 -12.34 4.13 4.56
C ALA A 236 -11.97 5.40 5.35
N PRO A 237 -12.74 6.52 5.29
CA PRO A 237 -12.42 7.71 6.08
C PRO A 237 -12.43 7.44 7.60
N GLU A 238 -13.47 6.78 8.10
CA GLU A 238 -13.61 6.44 9.53
C GLU A 238 -12.50 5.51 10.01
N GLN A 239 -12.04 4.58 9.15
CA GLN A 239 -10.92 3.70 9.48
C GLN A 239 -9.60 4.47 9.57
N VAL A 240 -9.39 5.48 8.73
CA VAL A 240 -8.20 6.36 8.82
C VAL A 240 -8.22 7.13 10.12
N ASP A 241 -9.33 7.80 10.44
CA ASP A 241 -9.47 8.57 11.69
C ASP A 241 -9.23 7.71 12.91
N ARG A 242 -9.83 6.51 12.91
CA ARG A 242 -9.65 5.55 13.99
C ARG A 242 -8.20 5.05 14.11
N PHE A 243 -7.54 4.77 13.00
CA PHE A 243 -6.14 4.35 12.98
C PHE A 243 -5.21 5.44 13.52
N VAL A 244 -5.42 6.68 13.10
CA VAL A 244 -4.66 7.83 13.63
C VAL A 244 -4.82 7.93 15.13
N LYS A 245 -6.05 7.91 15.64
CA LYS A 245 -6.35 8.06 17.06
C LYS A 245 -5.87 6.88 17.91
N GLU A 246 -6.09 5.63 17.45
CA GLU A 246 -5.83 4.44 18.26
C GLU A 246 -4.39 3.92 18.14
N VAL A 247 -3.67 4.27 17.07
CA VAL A 247 -2.33 3.75 16.79
C VAL A 247 -1.29 4.87 16.70
N ILE A 248 -1.53 5.88 15.86
CA ILE A 248 -0.49 6.89 15.58
C ILE A 248 -0.29 7.86 16.75
N GLU A 249 -1.39 8.37 17.34
CA GLU A 249 -1.29 9.29 18.48
C GLU A 249 -0.53 8.67 19.67
N PRO A 250 -0.85 7.44 20.14
CA PRO A 250 -0.08 6.78 21.19
C PRO A 250 1.39 6.53 20.85
N LEU A 251 1.70 6.20 19.58
CA LEU A 251 3.08 6.05 19.13
C LEU A 251 3.85 7.38 19.22
N ARG A 252 3.22 8.48 18.81
CA ARG A 252 3.82 9.82 18.90
C ARG A 252 4.02 10.27 20.35
N GLU A 253 3.09 9.95 21.24
CA GLU A 253 3.23 10.24 22.68
C GLU A 253 4.37 9.46 23.30
N ASN A 254 4.53 8.18 22.96
CA ASN A 254 5.54 7.31 23.56
C ASN A 254 6.96 7.54 23.01
N TYR A 255 7.09 7.90 21.73
CA TYR A 255 8.39 7.98 21.04
C TYR A 255 8.67 9.37 20.45
N GLY A 256 7.85 10.38 20.75
CA GLY A 256 7.99 11.71 20.16
C GLY A 256 9.34 12.38 20.44
N ASP A 257 9.89 12.16 21.63
CA ASP A 257 11.18 12.71 22.04
C ASP A 257 12.38 12.00 21.36
N GLU A 258 12.18 10.78 20.88
CA GLU A 258 13.19 10.00 20.16
C GLU A 258 13.20 10.30 18.65
N LEU A 259 12.11 10.88 18.14
CA LEU A 259 12.02 11.31 16.75
C LEU A 259 12.88 12.56 16.58
N GLY A 260 14.14 12.37 16.16
CA GLY A 260 15.03 13.45 15.78
C GLY A 260 14.48 14.31 14.65
N ASP A 261 15.15 15.42 14.36
CA ASP A 261 14.80 16.28 13.21
C ASP A 261 15.03 15.51 11.90
N THR A 262 13.95 14.90 11.38
CA THR A 262 13.92 14.07 10.17
C THR A 262 13.87 14.91 8.88
N SER A 263 14.16 16.20 8.95
CA SER A 263 14.06 17.16 7.84
C SER A 263 15.16 17.05 6.78
N SER A 264 16.11 16.10 6.89
CA SER A 264 17.15 15.93 5.88
C SER A 264 16.59 15.33 4.60
N GLU A 265 16.65 16.06 3.50
CA GLU A 265 16.39 15.49 2.17
C GLU A 265 17.31 14.28 1.94
N PRO A 266 16.77 13.11 1.56
CA PRO A 266 17.60 11.97 1.24
C PRO A 266 18.54 12.33 0.09
N ARG A 267 19.81 12.07 0.25
CA ARG A 267 20.81 12.24 -0.82
C ARG A 267 20.58 11.17 -1.89
N VAL A 268 19.91 11.54 -2.95
CA VAL A 268 19.54 10.65 -4.06
C VAL A 268 20.52 10.81 -5.21
#